data_0a66de52c84604f217f0392b3503abe6
#
_entry.id   0a66de52c84604f217f0392b3503abe6
#
_cell.length_a   1.000
_cell.length_b   1.000
_cell.length_c   1.000
_cell.angle_alpha   90.00
_cell.angle_beta   90.00
_cell.angle_gamma   90.00
#
_symmetry.space_group_name_H-M   'P 1'
#
loop_
_entity.id
_entity.type
_entity.pdbx_description
1 polymer ?
#
loop_
_entity_poly.entity_id
_entity_poly.type
_entity_poly.pdbx_seq_one_letter_code
_entity_poly.pdbx_strand_id
1 'polypeptide(L)'
;MLICEDISFDIDGQKLFSNINLNIKPQKDLLITGPSGIGKTTLLSILCGIQKPTTGKITYNSIDLYNLPENKIDEFRGKNLGVVFQNFNLINTFTVKQNLEIAVSAIDTKTSIPFFNLLDRVGLANKSHIKVANLSIGEKQRLAVARAFVGDPKWVFCDEPTSSLDDKNADIIANLIKDESLRCKASLVLITHDSRIQSLINFSNILKLGDEL
;
A
#
# COMPACT_ATOMS: atom_id res chain seq x y z
N MET A 1 -6.31 14.62 2.16
CA MET A 1 -7.56 14.06 2.70
C MET A 1 -8.07 13.02 1.70
N LEU A 2 -8.46 11.84 2.16
CA LEU A 2 -9.11 10.79 1.38
C LEU A 2 -10.57 10.71 1.82
N ILE A 3 -11.48 10.84 0.87
CA ILE A 3 -12.92 10.73 1.11
C ILE A 3 -13.48 9.65 0.18
N CYS A 4 -14.25 8.75 0.75
CA CYS A 4 -15.05 7.76 0.02
C CYS A 4 -16.52 8.02 0.32
N GLU A 5 -17.33 8.10 -0.73
CA GLU A 5 -18.77 8.35 -0.67
C GLU A 5 -19.51 7.19 -1.35
N ASP A 6 -20.26 6.40 -0.58
CA ASP A 6 -21.14 5.30 -1.01
C ASP A 6 -20.46 4.26 -1.91
N ILE A 7 -19.20 3.93 -1.61
CA ILE A 7 -18.43 2.96 -2.37
C ILE A 7 -19.08 1.58 -2.25
N SER A 8 -19.44 1.00 -3.39
CA SER A 8 -19.96 -0.36 -3.49
C SER A 8 -19.23 -1.13 -4.59
N PHE A 9 -19.13 -2.43 -4.42
CA PHE A 9 -18.50 -3.30 -5.40
C PHE A 9 -19.22 -4.63 -5.52
N ASP A 10 -19.51 -5.01 -6.78
CA ASP A 10 -20.19 -6.24 -7.15
C ASP A 10 -19.26 -7.11 -8.00
N ILE A 11 -19.30 -8.43 -7.78
CA ILE A 11 -18.61 -9.42 -8.59
C ILE A 11 -19.68 -10.38 -9.12
N ASP A 12 -19.75 -10.55 -10.44
CA ASP A 12 -20.68 -11.46 -11.12
C ASP A 12 -22.15 -11.30 -10.66
N GLY A 13 -22.56 -10.06 -10.40
CA GLY A 13 -23.90 -9.72 -9.94
C GLY A 13 -24.13 -9.97 -8.43
N GLN A 14 -23.13 -10.41 -7.71
CA GLN A 14 -23.16 -10.54 -6.26
C GLN A 14 -22.46 -9.38 -5.58
N LYS A 15 -23.14 -8.75 -4.63
CA LYS A 15 -22.60 -7.65 -3.86
C LYS A 15 -21.52 -8.15 -2.90
N LEU A 16 -20.30 -7.66 -3.06
CA LEU A 16 -19.19 -7.96 -2.16
C LEU A 16 -19.23 -7.05 -0.92
N PHE A 17 -19.45 -5.76 -1.12
CA PHE A 17 -19.73 -4.78 -0.06
C PHE A 17 -20.48 -3.58 -0.63
N SER A 18 -21.09 -2.78 0.24
CA SER A 18 -21.85 -1.59 -0.19
C SER A 18 -21.77 -0.46 0.83
N ASN A 19 -22.00 0.74 0.32
CA ASN A 19 -22.16 1.97 1.10
C ASN A 19 -20.98 2.27 2.04
N ILE A 20 -19.76 1.97 1.60
CA ILE A 20 -18.57 2.29 2.37
C ILE A 20 -18.33 3.79 2.30
N ASN A 21 -18.39 4.44 3.47
CA ASN A 21 -18.14 5.86 3.65
C ASN A 21 -16.92 6.06 4.54
N LEU A 22 -15.92 6.82 4.08
CA LEU A 22 -14.68 7.09 4.79
C LEU A 22 -14.30 8.56 4.66
N ASN A 23 -13.73 9.11 5.72
CA ASN A 23 -13.14 10.44 5.69
C ASN A 23 -11.83 10.42 6.51
N ILE A 24 -10.70 10.36 5.82
CA ILE A 24 -9.40 10.23 6.43
C ILE A 24 -8.58 11.49 6.16
N LYS A 25 -8.22 12.18 7.25
CA LYS A 25 -7.38 13.37 7.17
C LYS A 25 -5.93 13.00 6.84
N PRO A 26 -5.15 13.90 6.24
CA PRO A 26 -3.70 13.68 6.04
C PRO A 26 -3.00 13.32 7.35
N GLN A 27 -2.02 12.43 7.28
CA GLN A 27 -1.25 11.93 8.43
C GLN A 27 -2.11 11.24 9.50
N LYS A 28 -3.28 10.72 9.11
CA LYS A 28 -4.11 9.85 9.92
C LYS A 28 -4.19 8.49 9.27
N ASP A 29 -4.10 7.45 10.10
CA ASP A 29 -4.01 6.07 9.65
C ASP A 29 -5.36 5.39 9.74
N LEU A 30 -5.60 4.43 8.82
CA LEU A 30 -6.78 3.59 8.78
C LEU A 30 -6.37 2.12 8.91
N LEU A 31 -7.00 1.42 9.84
CA LEU A 31 -6.99 -0.05 9.91
C LEU A 31 -8.27 -0.60 9.29
N ILE A 32 -8.14 -1.52 8.34
CA ILE A 32 -9.26 -2.26 7.75
C ILE A 32 -9.23 -3.69 8.30
N THR A 33 -10.29 -4.11 8.96
CA THR A 33 -10.45 -5.45 9.53
C THR A 33 -11.72 -6.12 9.00
N GLY A 34 -11.86 -7.42 9.22
CA GLY A 34 -13.05 -8.20 8.83
C GLY A 34 -12.68 -9.63 8.44
N PRO A 35 -13.67 -10.52 8.28
CA PRO A 35 -13.44 -11.92 7.90
C PRO A 35 -12.64 -12.09 6.60
N SER A 36 -12.03 -13.27 6.43
CA SER A 36 -11.39 -13.61 5.15
C SER A 36 -12.44 -13.66 4.04
N GLY A 37 -12.08 -13.20 2.84
CA GLY A 37 -12.98 -13.21 1.68
C GLY A 37 -14.02 -12.08 1.63
N ILE A 38 -14.13 -11.24 2.66
CA ILE A 38 -15.13 -10.15 2.73
C ILE A 38 -14.86 -8.97 1.77
N GLY A 39 -13.73 -8.98 1.04
CA GLY A 39 -13.43 -7.91 0.08
C GLY A 39 -12.43 -6.85 0.56
N LYS A 40 -11.67 -7.08 1.65
CA LYS A 40 -10.66 -6.12 2.15
C LYS A 40 -9.63 -5.74 1.09
N THR A 41 -9.01 -6.73 0.44
CA THR A 41 -8.04 -6.53 -0.65
C THR A 41 -8.67 -5.80 -1.84
N THR A 42 -9.92 -6.11 -2.17
CA THR A 42 -10.67 -5.44 -3.23
C THR A 42 -10.91 -3.97 -2.88
N LEU A 43 -11.34 -3.69 -1.65
CA LEU A 43 -11.51 -2.30 -1.19
C LEU A 43 -10.18 -1.55 -1.25
N LEU A 44 -9.09 -2.15 -0.78
CA LEU A 44 -7.76 -1.54 -0.86
C LEU A 44 -7.37 -1.27 -2.32
N SER A 45 -7.61 -2.20 -3.24
CA SER A 45 -7.34 -2.02 -4.67
C SER A 45 -8.17 -0.87 -5.27
N ILE A 46 -9.42 -0.70 -4.82
CA ILE A 46 -10.27 0.42 -5.22
C ILE A 46 -9.73 1.74 -4.65
N LEU A 47 -9.34 1.78 -3.38
CA LEU A 47 -8.73 2.97 -2.79
C LEU A 47 -7.43 3.36 -3.50
N CYS A 48 -6.65 2.40 -3.97
CA CYS A 48 -5.41 2.64 -4.71
C CYS A 48 -5.60 3.05 -6.18
N GLY A 49 -6.82 3.07 -6.71
CA GLY A 49 -7.06 3.35 -8.14
C GLY A 49 -6.62 2.21 -9.06
N ILE A 50 -6.54 0.98 -8.56
CA ILE A 50 -6.21 -0.23 -9.35
C ILE A 50 -7.49 -0.83 -9.93
N GLN A 51 -8.56 -0.81 -9.16
CA GLN A 51 -9.86 -1.37 -9.53
C GLN A 51 -10.94 -0.32 -9.35
N LYS A 52 -11.79 -0.13 -10.37
CA LYS A 52 -12.89 0.83 -10.29
C LYS A 52 -14.03 0.27 -9.45
N PRO A 53 -14.65 1.05 -8.55
CA PRO A 53 -15.85 0.62 -7.83
C PRO A 53 -17.05 0.48 -8.78
N THR A 54 -18.05 -0.33 -8.40
CA THR A 54 -19.31 -0.41 -9.14
C THR A 54 -20.11 0.89 -9.02
N THR A 55 -20.15 1.45 -7.80
CA THR A 55 -20.76 2.77 -7.54
C THR A 55 -19.97 3.52 -6.49
N GLY A 56 -20.27 4.81 -6.36
CA GLY A 56 -19.66 5.69 -5.38
C GLY A 56 -18.48 6.50 -5.94
N LYS A 57 -17.86 7.28 -5.06
CA LYS A 57 -16.84 8.26 -5.42
C LYS A 57 -15.67 8.24 -4.46
N ILE A 58 -14.45 8.34 -5.00
CA ILE A 58 -13.22 8.47 -4.21
C ILE A 58 -12.53 9.77 -4.55
N THR A 59 -12.27 10.59 -3.54
CA THR A 59 -11.65 11.89 -3.69
C THR A 59 -10.37 11.99 -2.86
N TYR A 60 -9.27 12.36 -3.52
CA TYR A 60 -8.01 12.72 -2.89
C TYR A 60 -7.77 14.22 -3.00
N ASN A 61 -7.86 14.95 -1.87
CA ASN A 61 -7.66 16.42 -1.84
C ASN A 61 -8.43 17.16 -2.94
N SER A 62 -9.70 16.85 -3.14
CA SER A 62 -10.59 17.42 -4.19
C SER A 62 -10.41 16.83 -5.61
N ILE A 63 -9.50 15.88 -5.81
CA ILE A 63 -9.36 15.16 -7.07
C ILE A 63 -10.28 13.94 -7.00
N ASP A 64 -11.30 13.88 -7.84
CA ASP A 64 -12.13 12.70 -8.04
C ASP A 64 -11.34 11.68 -8.88
N LEU A 65 -10.90 10.58 -8.22
CA LEU A 65 -9.96 9.65 -8.80
C LEU A 65 -10.50 8.97 -10.07
N TYR A 66 -11.73 8.50 -10.02
CA TYR A 66 -12.33 7.72 -11.10
C TYR A 66 -13.05 8.55 -12.18
N ASN A 67 -13.04 9.88 -12.01
CA ASN A 67 -13.41 10.82 -13.05
C ASN A 67 -12.21 11.26 -13.92
N LEU A 68 -11.00 10.83 -13.54
CA LEU A 68 -9.80 11.04 -14.33
C LEU A 68 -9.71 10.02 -15.49
N PRO A 69 -9.09 10.37 -16.62
CA PRO A 69 -8.65 9.40 -17.61
C PRO A 69 -7.67 8.38 -17.00
N GLU A 70 -7.65 7.14 -17.51
CA GLU A 70 -6.86 6.04 -16.95
C GLU A 70 -5.37 6.38 -16.80
N ASN A 71 -4.78 6.99 -17.84
CA ASN A 71 -3.38 7.44 -17.79
C ASN A 71 -3.12 8.48 -16.67
N LYS A 72 -4.13 9.29 -16.30
CA LYS A 72 -4.03 10.25 -15.20
C LYS A 72 -4.22 9.59 -13.83
N ILE A 73 -4.98 8.51 -13.75
CA ILE A 73 -5.06 7.66 -12.56
C ILE A 73 -3.68 7.03 -12.31
N ASP A 74 -3.03 6.49 -13.35
CA ASP A 74 -1.70 5.90 -13.24
C ASP A 74 -0.65 6.92 -12.80
N GLU A 75 -0.66 8.12 -13.39
CA GLU A 75 0.20 9.22 -13.00
C GLU A 75 -0.04 9.65 -11.53
N PHE A 76 -1.30 9.75 -11.12
CA PHE A 76 -1.68 10.06 -9.75
C PHE A 76 -1.15 8.99 -8.78
N ARG A 77 -1.35 7.70 -9.11
CA ARG A 77 -0.83 6.56 -8.33
C ARG A 77 0.67 6.66 -8.14
N GLY A 78 1.40 6.76 -9.24
CA GLY A 78 2.87 6.85 -9.20
C GLY A 78 3.39 7.98 -8.31
N LYS A 79 2.73 9.15 -8.34
CA LYS A 79 3.16 10.34 -7.59
C LYS A 79 2.73 10.38 -6.14
N ASN A 80 1.64 9.72 -5.77
CA ASN A 80 1.02 9.93 -4.46
C ASN A 80 0.84 8.68 -3.62
N LEU A 81 0.84 7.50 -4.24
CA LEU A 81 0.48 6.26 -3.58
C LEU A 81 1.63 5.26 -3.57
N GLY A 82 1.87 4.62 -2.42
CA GLY A 82 2.71 3.43 -2.30
C GLY A 82 1.84 2.23 -1.96
N VAL A 83 2.16 1.05 -2.51
CA VAL A 83 1.39 -0.17 -2.24
C VAL A 83 2.30 -1.33 -1.90
N VAL A 84 2.04 -1.96 -0.76
CA VAL A 84 2.67 -3.21 -0.31
C VAL A 84 1.62 -4.31 -0.42
N PHE A 85 1.78 -5.20 -1.38
CA PHE A 85 0.87 -6.33 -1.61
C PHE A 85 1.29 -7.55 -0.79
N GLN A 86 0.34 -8.39 -0.43
CA GLN A 86 0.56 -9.66 0.24
C GLN A 86 1.53 -10.57 -0.56
N ASN A 87 1.40 -10.60 -1.88
CA ASN A 87 2.24 -11.42 -2.78
C ASN A 87 3.45 -10.67 -3.33
N PHE A 88 3.92 -9.62 -2.65
CA PHE A 88 5.06 -8.77 -3.00
C PHE A 88 4.95 -8.05 -4.36
N ASN A 89 4.41 -8.69 -5.39
CA ASN A 89 4.33 -8.22 -6.78
C ASN A 89 5.69 -7.72 -7.33
N LEU A 90 6.77 -8.43 -7.01
CA LEU A 90 8.12 -8.18 -7.49
C LEU A 90 8.40 -8.90 -8.80
N ILE A 91 9.24 -8.32 -9.64
CA ILE A 91 9.69 -8.97 -10.88
C ILE A 91 10.87 -9.88 -10.55
N ASN A 92 10.60 -11.19 -10.47
CA ASN A 92 11.55 -12.19 -9.99
C ASN A 92 12.82 -12.31 -10.86
N THR A 93 12.74 -12.05 -12.15
CA THR A 93 13.86 -12.10 -13.10
C THR A 93 14.79 -10.89 -13.00
N PHE A 94 14.32 -9.82 -12.36
CA PHE A 94 15.07 -8.57 -12.17
C PHE A 94 15.87 -8.60 -10.87
N THR A 95 16.89 -7.76 -10.82
CA THR A 95 17.65 -7.53 -9.58
C THR A 95 16.86 -6.65 -8.61
N VAL A 96 17.31 -6.60 -7.34
CA VAL A 96 16.81 -5.67 -6.34
C VAL A 96 16.81 -4.23 -6.87
N LYS A 97 17.94 -3.79 -7.44
CA LYS A 97 18.11 -2.46 -8.05
C LYS A 97 17.09 -2.21 -9.15
N GLN A 98 16.95 -3.14 -10.11
CA GLN A 98 16.04 -2.99 -11.24
C GLN A 98 14.56 -2.90 -10.81
N ASN A 99 14.16 -3.62 -9.76
CA ASN A 99 12.80 -3.50 -9.22
C ASN A 99 12.50 -2.09 -8.66
N LEU A 100 13.49 -1.41 -8.09
CA LEU A 100 13.33 -0.02 -7.64
C LEU A 100 13.42 0.97 -8.80
N GLU A 101 14.30 0.75 -9.77
CA GLU A 101 14.43 1.60 -10.96
C GLU A 101 13.14 1.70 -11.76
N ILE A 102 12.40 0.58 -11.90
CA ILE A 102 11.06 0.61 -12.52
C ILE A 102 10.10 1.47 -11.73
N ALA A 103 10.10 1.35 -10.40
CA ALA A 103 9.23 2.18 -9.57
C ALA A 103 9.58 3.67 -9.70
N VAL A 104 10.87 4.01 -9.75
CA VAL A 104 11.32 5.39 -10.00
C VAL A 104 10.88 5.89 -11.38
N SER A 105 11.00 5.06 -12.42
CA SER A 105 10.61 5.45 -13.77
C SER A 105 9.12 5.70 -13.96
N ALA A 106 8.29 5.06 -13.13
CA ALA A 106 6.84 5.29 -13.11
C ALA A 106 6.45 6.62 -12.43
N ILE A 107 7.39 7.24 -11.71
CA ILE A 107 7.19 8.52 -11.03
C ILE A 107 7.82 9.60 -11.91
N ASP A 108 6.99 10.35 -12.65
CA ASP A 108 7.45 11.48 -13.49
C ASP A 108 7.94 12.68 -12.65
N THR A 109 8.71 12.39 -11.61
CA THR A 109 9.36 13.38 -10.78
C THR A 109 10.85 13.03 -10.71
N LYS A 110 11.70 14.05 -10.84
CA LYS A 110 13.11 13.93 -10.47
C LYS A 110 13.16 13.71 -8.95
N THR A 111 12.89 12.48 -8.51
CA THR A 111 13.02 12.11 -7.11
C THR A 111 14.46 12.32 -6.71
N SER A 112 14.68 13.27 -5.83
CA SER A 112 15.99 13.66 -5.32
C SER A 112 16.57 12.64 -4.33
N ILE A 113 15.83 11.55 -4.03
CA ILE A 113 16.34 10.53 -3.12
C ILE A 113 17.05 9.47 -3.96
N PRO A 114 18.37 9.35 -3.84
CA PRO A 114 19.06 8.20 -4.39
C PRO A 114 18.43 6.94 -3.75
N PHE A 115 17.81 6.07 -4.54
CA PHE A 115 17.21 4.82 -4.04
C PHE A 115 18.22 3.95 -3.27
N PHE A 116 19.52 4.20 -3.40
CA PHE A 116 20.57 3.59 -2.59
C PHE A 116 20.36 3.83 -1.09
N ASN A 117 19.99 5.05 -0.65
CA ASN A 117 19.71 5.33 0.75
C ASN A 117 18.50 4.54 1.25
N LEU A 118 17.55 4.24 0.37
CA LEU A 118 16.41 3.41 0.69
C LEU A 118 16.82 1.94 0.85
N LEU A 119 17.72 1.43 -0.02
CA LEU A 119 18.27 0.08 0.09
C LEU A 119 19.07 -0.11 1.38
N ASP A 120 19.81 0.91 1.83
CA ASP A 120 20.51 0.87 3.11
C ASP A 120 19.51 0.74 4.28
N ARG A 121 18.45 1.55 4.30
CA ARG A 121 17.43 1.51 5.36
C ARG A 121 16.69 0.18 5.44
N VAL A 122 16.46 -0.47 4.30
CA VAL A 122 15.81 -1.80 4.27
C VAL A 122 16.82 -2.96 4.40
N GLY A 123 18.13 -2.67 4.57
CA GLY A 123 19.19 -3.67 4.74
C GLY A 123 19.45 -4.52 3.48
N LEU A 124 19.28 -3.94 2.28
CA LEU A 124 19.48 -4.62 1.00
C LEU A 124 20.56 -3.99 0.10
N ALA A 125 21.32 -3.01 0.59
CA ALA A 125 22.35 -2.34 -0.21
C ALA A 125 23.36 -3.34 -0.82
N ASN A 126 23.87 -4.27 -0.01
CA ASN A 126 24.81 -5.30 -0.43
C ASN A 126 24.22 -6.34 -1.40
N LYS A 127 22.89 -6.33 -1.59
CA LYS A 127 22.14 -7.24 -2.48
C LYS A 127 21.55 -6.57 -3.70
N SER A 128 21.92 -5.33 -3.97
CA SER A 128 21.37 -4.53 -5.08
C SER A 128 21.44 -5.22 -6.44
N HIS A 129 22.48 -6.03 -6.67
CA HIS A 129 22.74 -6.79 -7.91
C HIS A 129 22.13 -8.20 -7.91
N ILE A 130 21.59 -8.67 -6.79
CA ILE A 130 21.00 -10.02 -6.66
C ILE A 130 19.61 -10.02 -7.32
N LYS A 131 19.32 -11.09 -8.08
CA LYS A 131 17.97 -11.32 -8.62
C LYS A 131 16.99 -11.60 -7.49
N VAL A 132 15.76 -11.06 -7.61
CA VAL A 132 14.70 -11.24 -6.63
C VAL A 132 14.36 -12.73 -6.40
N ALA A 133 14.46 -13.55 -7.42
CA ALA A 133 14.27 -15.00 -7.29
C ALA A 133 15.15 -15.64 -6.19
N ASN A 134 16.34 -15.09 -5.95
CA ASN A 134 17.34 -15.60 -4.99
C ASN A 134 17.26 -14.95 -3.60
N LEU A 135 16.27 -14.09 -3.35
CA LEU A 135 16.03 -13.48 -2.05
C LEU A 135 15.19 -14.39 -1.16
N SER A 136 15.43 -14.36 0.14
CA SER A 136 14.52 -14.91 1.15
C SER A 136 13.18 -14.17 1.15
N ILE A 137 12.15 -14.78 1.76
CA ILE A 137 10.81 -14.18 1.88
C ILE A 137 10.88 -12.83 2.60
N GLY A 138 11.60 -12.74 3.73
CA GLY A 138 11.78 -11.48 4.46
C GLY A 138 12.52 -10.40 3.65
N GLU A 139 13.49 -10.79 2.81
CA GLU A 139 14.18 -9.85 1.92
C GLU A 139 13.26 -9.36 0.78
N LYS A 140 12.45 -10.24 0.22
CA LYS A 140 11.41 -9.86 -0.75
C LYS A 140 10.42 -8.87 -0.15
N GLN A 141 10.01 -9.11 1.09
CA GLN A 141 9.10 -8.20 1.78
C GLN A 141 9.76 -6.84 2.02
N ARG A 142 11.01 -6.79 2.50
CA ARG A 142 11.74 -5.53 2.65
C ARG A 142 11.89 -4.77 1.33
N LEU A 143 12.13 -5.48 0.22
CA LEU A 143 12.17 -4.87 -1.10
C LEU A 143 10.79 -4.34 -1.55
N ALA A 144 9.71 -5.08 -1.27
CA ALA A 144 8.35 -4.63 -1.57
C ALA A 144 7.99 -3.36 -0.79
N VAL A 145 8.37 -3.30 0.49
CA VAL A 145 8.23 -2.08 1.31
C VAL A 145 9.08 -0.95 0.71
N ALA A 146 10.36 -1.17 0.42
CA ALA A 146 11.21 -0.16 -0.21
C ALA A 146 10.57 0.40 -1.49
N ARG A 147 10.07 -0.47 -2.36
CA ARG A 147 9.41 -0.06 -3.61
C ARG A 147 8.18 0.82 -3.37
N ALA A 148 7.39 0.52 -2.33
CA ALA A 148 6.21 1.30 -2.00
C ALA A 148 6.56 2.72 -1.51
N PHE A 149 7.74 2.91 -0.93
CA PHE A 149 8.20 4.21 -0.43
C PHE A 149 9.12 4.98 -1.39
N VAL A 150 9.37 4.45 -2.58
CA VAL A 150 10.03 5.20 -3.65
C VAL A 150 9.18 6.43 -4.00
N GLY A 151 9.79 7.62 -4.03
CA GLY A 151 9.08 8.85 -4.39
C GLY A 151 8.32 9.55 -3.27
N ASP A 152 8.50 9.13 -2.03
CA ASP A 152 7.89 9.75 -0.85
C ASP A 152 6.37 9.90 -0.98
N PRO A 153 5.62 8.78 -1.09
CA PRO A 153 4.19 8.79 -1.27
C PRO A 153 3.47 9.51 -0.13
N LYS A 154 2.31 10.09 -0.42
CA LYS A 154 1.44 10.71 0.59
C LYS A 154 0.53 9.70 1.29
N TRP A 155 0.27 8.59 0.62
CA TRP A 155 -0.56 7.49 1.10
C TRP A 155 0.14 6.17 0.85
N VAL A 156 0.16 5.30 1.85
CA VAL A 156 0.72 3.96 1.73
C VAL A 156 -0.34 2.94 2.11
N PHE A 157 -0.57 2.00 1.22
CA PHE A 157 -1.54 0.94 1.35
C PHE A 157 -0.80 -0.39 1.56
N CYS A 158 -1.14 -1.11 2.63
CA CYS A 158 -0.51 -2.39 2.93
C CYS A 158 -1.58 -3.47 3.10
N ASP A 159 -1.46 -4.53 2.32
CA ASP A 159 -2.33 -5.71 2.40
C ASP A 159 -1.56 -6.87 3.05
N GLU A 160 -1.89 -7.18 4.30
CA GLU A 160 -1.30 -8.26 5.11
C GLU A 160 0.24 -8.34 5.03
N PRO A 161 0.98 -7.25 5.30
CA PRO A 161 2.41 -7.15 4.99
C PRO A 161 3.30 -8.09 5.82
N THR A 162 2.78 -8.73 6.86
CA THR A 162 3.54 -9.62 7.76
C THR A 162 3.05 -11.07 7.76
N SER A 163 1.98 -11.39 7.02
CA SER A 163 1.28 -12.69 7.10
C SER A 163 2.12 -13.92 6.74
N SER A 164 3.17 -13.75 5.92
CA SER A 164 4.04 -14.86 5.45
C SER A 164 5.38 -14.90 6.17
N LEU A 165 5.55 -14.17 7.28
CA LEU A 165 6.81 -13.97 7.95
C LEU A 165 6.83 -14.63 9.34
N ASP A 166 8.02 -15.09 9.75
CA ASP A 166 8.28 -15.40 11.16
C ASP A 166 8.24 -14.13 12.02
N ASP A 167 8.16 -14.31 13.34
CA ASP A 167 8.01 -13.22 14.29
C ASP A 167 9.08 -12.14 14.16
N LYS A 168 10.34 -12.55 14.00
CA LYS A 168 11.47 -11.62 13.89
C LYS A 168 11.40 -10.77 12.62
N ASN A 169 11.09 -11.39 11.48
CA ASN A 169 10.94 -10.66 10.21
C ASN A 169 9.67 -9.80 10.22
N ALA A 170 8.59 -10.25 10.84
CA ALA A 170 7.36 -9.47 10.97
C ALA A 170 7.59 -8.18 11.78
N ASP A 171 8.34 -8.25 12.89
CA ASP A 171 8.71 -7.07 13.69
C ASP A 171 9.58 -6.09 12.88
N ILE A 172 10.53 -6.61 12.11
CA ILE A 172 11.36 -5.78 11.22
C ILE A 172 10.48 -5.04 10.20
N ILE A 173 9.55 -5.73 9.54
CA ILE A 173 8.66 -5.13 8.54
C ILE A 173 7.71 -4.11 9.17
N ALA A 174 7.14 -4.42 10.33
CA ALA A 174 6.23 -3.52 11.04
C ALA A 174 6.94 -2.18 11.38
N ASN A 175 8.15 -2.25 11.94
CA ASN A 175 8.95 -1.07 12.27
C ASN A 175 9.35 -0.31 10.98
N LEU A 176 9.77 -1.01 9.94
CA LEU A 176 10.16 -0.40 8.68
C LEU A 176 9.00 0.39 8.03
N ILE A 177 7.78 -0.18 7.99
CA ILE A 177 6.59 0.51 7.48
C ILE A 177 6.31 1.77 8.31
N LYS A 178 6.36 1.65 9.65
CA LYS A 178 6.15 2.78 10.56
C LYS A 178 7.18 3.89 10.32
N ASP A 179 8.47 3.56 10.33
CA ASP A 179 9.56 4.53 10.22
C ASP A 179 9.54 5.26 8.87
N GLU A 180 9.34 4.53 7.77
CA GLU A 180 9.23 5.13 6.44
C GLU A 180 7.95 5.97 6.30
N SER A 181 6.82 5.55 6.89
CA SER A 181 5.59 6.36 6.88
C SER A 181 5.77 7.68 7.63
N LEU A 182 6.43 7.66 8.78
CA LEU A 182 6.77 8.87 9.55
C LEU A 182 7.73 9.78 8.77
N ARG A 183 8.76 9.21 8.15
CA ARG A 183 9.72 9.96 7.33
C ARG A 183 9.05 10.69 6.17
N CYS A 184 8.16 10.01 5.44
CA CYS A 184 7.42 10.59 4.31
C CYS A 184 6.25 11.45 4.75
N LYS A 185 5.87 11.44 6.03
CA LYS A 185 4.62 12.02 6.54
C LYS A 185 3.40 11.45 5.80
N ALA A 186 3.46 10.18 5.44
CA ALA A 186 2.40 9.48 4.74
C ALA A 186 1.28 9.07 5.69
N SER A 187 0.05 9.00 5.19
CA SER A 187 -1.04 8.30 5.84
C SER A 187 -0.97 6.82 5.48
N LEU A 188 -1.17 5.94 6.45
CA LEU A 188 -1.15 4.50 6.26
C LEU A 188 -2.56 3.93 6.23
N VAL A 189 -2.85 3.11 5.21
CA VAL A 189 -4.07 2.29 5.14
C VAL A 189 -3.62 0.84 5.20
N LEU A 190 -3.97 0.15 6.27
CA LEU A 190 -3.46 -1.19 6.56
C LEU A 190 -4.59 -2.20 6.68
N ILE A 191 -4.44 -3.33 5.98
CA ILE A 191 -5.20 -4.55 6.24
C ILE A 191 -4.27 -5.49 6.98
N THR A 192 -4.62 -5.89 8.19
CA THR A 192 -3.86 -6.91 8.92
C THR A 192 -4.64 -7.50 10.08
N HIS A 193 -4.36 -8.77 10.39
CA HIS A 193 -4.74 -9.45 11.62
C HIS A 193 -3.58 -9.53 12.64
N ASP A 194 -2.39 -9.03 12.29
CA ASP A 194 -1.21 -9.07 13.14
C ASP A 194 -1.27 -7.99 14.22
N SER A 195 -1.42 -8.43 15.48
CA SER A 195 -1.48 -7.54 16.64
C SER A 195 -0.20 -6.72 16.87
N ARG A 196 0.95 -7.20 16.38
CA ARG A 196 2.24 -6.52 16.50
C ARG A 196 2.22 -5.19 15.76
N ILE A 197 1.88 -5.23 14.48
CA ILE A 197 1.81 -4.00 13.68
C ILE A 197 0.64 -3.11 14.13
N GLN A 198 -0.48 -3.70 14.58
CA GLN A 198 -1.59 -2.92 15.14
C GLN A 198 -1.19 -2.16 16.40
N SER A 199 -0.37 -2.74 17.28
CA SER A 199 0.10 -2.09 18.49
C SER A 199 1.16 -1.01 18.25
N LEU A 200 1.95 -1.14 17.18
CA LEU A 200 2.99 -0.18 16.81
C LEU A 200 2.43 1.11 16.20
N ILE A 201 1.27 1.04 15.55
CA ILE A 201 0.65 2.14 14.83
C ILE A 201 -0.60 2.57 15.58
N ASN A 202 -0.67 3.85 15.93
CA ASN A 202 -1.85 4.41 16.57
C ASN A 202 -2.90 4.78 15.52
N PHE A 203 -3.74 3.80 15.14
CA PHE A 203 -4.79 4.01 14.15
C PHE A 203 -5.85 4.98 14.65
N SER A 204 -6.02 6.06 13.91
CA SER A 204 -7.06 7.07 14.20
C SER A 204 -8.43 6.65 13.70
N ASN A 205 -8.48 5.70 12.76
CA ASN A 205 -9.70 5.20 12.14
C ASN A 205 -9.63 3.67 12.04
N ILE A 206 -10.74 3.00 12.28
CA ILE A 206 -10.89 1.55 12.11
C ILE A 206 -12.15 1.33 11.27
N LEU A 207 -12.02 0.62 10.15
CA LEU A 207 -13.12 0.15 9.34
C LEU A 207 -13.25 -1.37 9.52
N LYS A 208 -14.40 -1.81 10.00
CA LYS A 208 -14.73 -3.23 10.07
C LYS A 208 -15.66 -3.59 8.91
N LEU A 209 -15.16 -4.40 7.96
CA LEU A 209 -15.98 -4.95 6.90
C LEU A 209 -16.73 -6.18 7.41
N GLY A 210 -18.03 -6.27 7.09
CA GLY A 210 -18.88 -7.39 7.48
C GLY A 210 -19.69 -7.18 8.78
N ASP A 211 -19.45 -6.13 9.53
CA ASP A 211 -20.43 -5.65 10.50
C ASP A 211 -21.54 -4.99 9.66
N GLU A 212 -22.75 -5.53 9.68
CA GLU A 212 -23.91 -4.94 9.01
C GLU A 212 -24.07 -3.49 9.49
N LEU A 213 -24.04 -2.55 8.55
CA LEU A 213 -24.39 -1.16 8.76
C LEU A 213 -25.91 -1.03 8.89
#